data_e6a327d23dda01ee4563e030472d5704
#
_entry.id   e6a327d23dda01ee4563e030472d5704
#
_cell.length_a   1.000
_cell.length_b   1.000
_cell.length_c   1.000
_cell.angle_alpha   90.00
_cell.angle_beta   90.00
_cell.angle_gamma   90.00
#
_symmetry.space_group_name_H-M   'P 1'
#
loop_
_entity.id
_entity.type
_entity.pdbx_description
1 polymer ?
#
loop_
_entity_poly.entity_id
_entity_poly.type
_entity_poly.pdbx_seq_one_letter_code
_entity_poly.pdbx_strand_id
1 'polypeptide(L)'
;MSKYLTLLIASFGMVLVSACGDSRIHSHGVYMLVDTSGTYAMEMNKASKIIHYLLATLNPGDSLAVAKVETRSFTEKDIVAKVTFDKRPSQATSQKRVFKTRIEAFSKGVKGSAYTDITGGLIQGAEYLNETKAGIKTIVVFSDMQQE
;
A
#
# COMPACT_ATOMS: atom_id res chain seq x y z
N MET A 1 39.03 19.91 -44.78
CA MET A 1 39.07 19.41 -43.40
C MET A 1 37.92 19.94 -42.54
N SER A 2 37.47 21.19 -42.69
CA SER A 2 36.37 21.79 -41.89
C SER A 2 35.01 21.10 -42.05
N LYS A 3 34.61 20.67 -43.25
CA LYS A 3 33.31 20.06 -43.54
C LYS A 3 33.09 18.69 -42.88
N TYR A 4 34.14 17.91 -42.70
CA TYR A 4 34.08 16.60 -42.05
C TYR A 4 34.02 16.71 -40.53
N LEU A 5 34.63 17.74 -39.97
CA LEU A 5 34.58 18.03 -38.53
C LEU A 5 33.18 18.44 -38.09
N THR A 6 32.46 19.24 -38.89
CA THR A 6 31.05 19.62 -38.60
C THR A 6 30.08 18.43 -38.72
N LEU A 7 30.32 17.51 -39.67
CA LEU A 7 29.53 16.30 -39.82
C LEU A 7 29.73 15.32 -38.64
N LEU A 8 30.95 15.23 -38.10
CA LEU A 8 31.27 14.40 -36.94
C LEU A 8 30.62 14.93 -35.65
N ILE A 9 30.60 16.24 -35.46
CA ILE A 9 29.95 16.88 -34.32
C ILE A 9 28.43 16.72 -34.39
N ALA A 10 27.82 16.84 -35.56
CA ALA A 10 26.39 16.63 -35.75
C ALA A 10 25.97 15.18 -35.50
N SER A 11 26.81 14.20 -35.88
CA SER A 11 26.54 12.76 -35.62
C SER A 11 26.64 12.42 -34.13
N PHE A 12 27.58 13.04 -33.39
CA PHE A 12 27.75 12.79 -31.95
C PHE A 12 26.64 13.39 -31.11
N GLY A 13 26.05 14.52 -31.54
CA GLY A 13 24.90 15.16 -30.86
C GLY A 13 23.60 14.33 -30.89
N MET A 14 23.44 13.48 -31.91
CA MET A 14 22.18 12.74 -32.12
C MET A 14 22.08 11.44 -31.28
N VAL A 15 23.17 10.98 -30.67
CA VAL A 15 23.22 9.75 -29.86
C VAL A 15 22.81 10.00 -28.40
N LEU A 16 22.76 11.25 -27.93
CA LEU A 16 22.49 11.59 -26.54
C LEU A 16 20.98 11.68 -26.17
N VAL A 17 20.07 11.53 -27.14
CA VAL A 17 18.64 11.72 -26.91
C VAL A 17 17.90 10.41 -26.59
N SER A 18 18.57 9.26 -26.60
CA SER A 18 17.94 7.94 -26.38
C SER A 18 17.93 7.48 -24.92
N ALA A 19 18.27 8.32 -23.96
CA ALA A 19 18.13 8.00 -22.54
C ALA A 19 16.71 8.35 -22.05
N CYS A 20 15.67 7.84 -22.74
CA CYS A 20 14.35 7.72 -22.10
C CYS A 20 14.48 6.65 -21.01
N GLY A 21 14.76 7.05 -19.79
CA GLY A 21 14.72 6.18 -18.64
C GLY A 21 13.34 5.52 -18.56
N ASP A 22 13.33 4.23 -18.32
CA ASP A 22 12.13 3.43 -18.09
C ASP A 22 11.30 4.10 -16.97
N SER A 23 10.21 4.73 -17.34
CA SER A 23 9.31 5.43 -16.42
C SER A 23 8.36 4.48 -15.68
N ARG A 24 8.67 3.18 -15.64
CA ARG A 24 7.87 2.22 -14.88
C ARG A 24 7.85 2.63 -13.41
N ILE A 25 6.64 2.80 -12.90
CA ILE A 25 6.43 3.09 -11.48
C ILE A 25 6.69 1.79 -10.72
N HIS A 26 7.81 1.73 -10.01
CA HIS A 26 8.22 0.56 -9.22
C HIS A 26 7.67 0.57 -7.80
N SER A 27 6.82 1.53 -7.44
CA SER A 27 6.22 1.59 -6.11
C SER A 27 5.13 0.54 -5.94
N HIS A 28 5.02 0.03 -4.71
CA HIS A 28 4.00 -0.93 -4.31
C HIS A 28 2.88 -0.21 -3.56
N GLY A 29 1.64 -0.56 -3.89
CA GLY A 29 0.47 -0.23 -3.10
C GLY A 29 -0.08 -1.50 -2.49
N VAL A 30 -0.19 -1.52 -1.17
CA VAL A 30 -0.75 -2.65 -0.44
C VAL A 30 -1.98 -2.20 0.34
N TYR A 31 -3.07 -2.92 0.18
CA TYR A 31 -4.28 -2.77 0.97
C TYR A 31 -4.55 -4.08 1.73
N MET A 32 -4.59 -4.01 3.05
CA MET A 32 -4.88 -5.17 3.89
C MET A 32 -6.25 -5.02 4.53
N LEU A 33 -7.13 -5.96 4.23
CA LEU A 33 -8.46 -6.09 4.82
C LEU A 33 -8.39 -7.11 5.96
N VAL A 34 -8.79 -6.70 7.16
CA VAL A 34 -8.76 -7.52 8.36
C VAL A 34 -10.19 -7.75 8.84
N ASP A 35 -10.59 -8.99 8.85
CA ASP A 35 -11.86 -9.38 9.44
C ASP A 35 -11.76 -9.33 10.96
N THR A 36 -12.72 -8.68 11.59
CA THR A 36 -12.83 -8.55 13.05
C THR A 36 -14.08 -9.23 13.59
N SER A 37 -14.77 -10.04 12.76
CA SER A 37 -15.96 -10.77 13.17
C SER A 37 -15.64 -11.94 14.12
N GLY A 38 -16.54 -12.23 15.04
CA GLY A 38 -16.56 -13.44 15.85
C GLY A 38 -15.21 -13.87 16.43
N THR A 39 -14.75 -15.05 16.05
CA THR A 39 -13.50 -15.69 16.48
C THR A 39 -12.23 -15.02 15.94
N TYR A 40 -12.33 -14.24 14.85
CA TYR A 40 -11.18 -13.56 14.22
C TYR A 40 -10.58 -12.45 15.08
N ALA A 41 -11.34 -11.88 16.02
CA ALA A 41 -10.78 -10.96 17.01
C ALA A 41 -9.60 -11.59 17.78
N MET A 42 -9.63 -12.91 18.01
CA MET A 42 -8.53 -13.65 18.66
C MET A 42 -7.31 -13.84 17.75
N GLU A 43 -7.49 -13.78 16.45
CA GLU A 43 -6.43 -13.91 15.44
C GLU A 43 -5.71 -12.57 15.15
N MET A 44 -6.13 -11.48 15.79
CA MET A 44 -5.58 -10.14 15.58
C MET A 44 -4.05 -10.07 15.78
N ASN A 45 -3.50 -10.91 16.66
CA ASN A 45 -2.05 -11.00 16.84
C ASN A 45 -1.34 -11.49 15.57
N LYS A 46 -1.97 -12.38 14.78
CA LYS A 46 -1.43 -12.87 13.52
C LYS A 46 -1.53 -11.76 12.45
N ALA A 47 -2.68 -11.09 12.36
CA ALA A 47 -2.84 -9.95 11.47
C ALA A 47 -1.80 -8.85 11.74
N SER A 48 -1.58 -8.50 13.01
CA SER A 48 -0.55 -7.54 13.41
C SER A 48 0.85 -7.94 12.97
N LYS A 49 1.22 -9.22 13.06
CA LYS A 49 2.53 -9.71 12.58
C LYS A 49 2.69 -9.52 11.07
N ILE A 50 1.63 -9.78 10.29
CA ILE A 50 1.63 -9.56 8.83
C ILE A 50 1.81 -8.06 8.55
N ILE A 51 1.09 -7.18 9.26
CA ILE A 51 1.21 -5.73 9.07
C ILE A 51 2.63 -5.26 9.43
N HIS A 52 3.23 -5.78 10.50
CA HIS A 52 4.62 -5.45 10.87
C HIS A 52 5.61 -5.92 9.80
N TYR A 53 5.39 -7.08 9.21
CA TYR A 53 6.19 -7.57 8.09
C TYR A 53 6.06 -6.64 6.86
N LEU A 54 4.83 -6.24 6.50
CA LEU A 54 4.60 -5.28 5.41
C LEU A 54 5.31 -3.95 5.69
N LEU A 55 5.21 -3.41 6.91
CA LEU A 55 5.92 -2.19 7.29
C LEU A 55 7.45 -2.31 7.19
N ALA A 56 7.99 -3.51 7.45
CA ALA A 56 9.43 -3.76 7.35
C ALA A 56 9.91 -3.85 5.88
N THR A 57 9.09 -4.42 5.01
CA THR A 57 9.46 -4.72 3.61
C THR A 57 9.15 -3.61 2.63
N LEU A 58 8.12 -2.80 2.87
CA LEU A 58 7.76 -1.67 2.01
C LEU A 58 8.84 -0.58 2.02
N ASN A 59 9.08 0.02 0.87
CA ASN A 59 10.11 1.03 0.65
C ASN A 59 9.54 2.47 0.75
N PRO A 60 10.41 3.49 0.88
CA PRO A 60 10.00 4.88 0.65
C PRO A 60 9.31 5.04 -0.72
N GLY A 61 8.17 5.71 -0.75
CA GLY A 61 7.33 5.88 -1.94
C GLY A 61 6.23 4.82 -2.10
N ASP A 62 6.27 3.71 -1.35
CA ASP A 62 5.22 2.71 -1.33
C ASP A 62 4.00 3.19 -0.52
N SER A 63 2.86 2.54 -0.71
CA SER A 63 1.61 2.87 -0.01
C SER A 63 1.10 1.66 0.76
N LEU A 64 0.56 1.92 1.95
CA LEU A 64 -0.08 0.90 2.78
C LEU A 64 -1.38 1.44 3.35
N ALA A 65 -2.44 0.66 3.23
CA ALA A 65 -3.67 0.86 3.99
C ALA A 65 -4.05 -0.44 4.71
N VAL A 66 -4.61 -0.28 5.91
CA VAL A 66 -5.21 -1.37 6.67
C VAL A 66 -6.63 -0.96 7.00
N ALA A 67 -7.57 -1.80 6.67
CA ALA A 67 -8.99 -1.63 6.95
C ALA A 67 -9.52 -2.83 7.74
N LYS A 68 -10.56 -2.59 8.54
CA LYS A 68 -11.30 -3.62 9.27
C LYS A 68 -12.65 -3.87 8.62
N VAL A 69 -13.18 -5.07 8.75
CA VAL A 69 -14.56 -5.38 8.40
C VAL A 69 -15.35 -5.55 9.70
N GLU A 70 -16.30 -4.63 9.95
CA GLU A 70 -17.04 -4.60 11.22
C GLU A 70 -18.54 -4.28 11.02
N THR A 71 -18.94 -3.84 9.83
CA THR A 71 -20.28 -3.32 9.58
C THR A 71 -20.96 -4.02 8.40
N ARG A 72 -22.30 -3.89 8.29
CA ARG A 72 -23.09 -4.36 7.14
C ARG A 72 -22.76 -3.63 5.83
N SER A 73 -22.15 -2.46 5.90
CA SER A 73 -21.79 -1.65 4.75
C SER A 73 -20.47 -0.99 5.03
N PHE A 74 -19.46 -1.34 4.24
CA PHE A 74 -18.12 -0.80 4.36
C PHE A 74 -18.09 0.70 4.05
N THR A 75 -17.37 1.47 4.84
CA THR A 75 -17.19 2.92 4.67
C THR A 75 -15.73 3.32 4.90
N GLU A 76 -15.35 4.56 4.53
CA GLU A 76 -14.00 5.09 4.84
C GLU A 76 -13.65 5.07 6.34
N LYS A 77 -14.63 5.05 7.23
CA LYS A 77 -14.42 4.95 8.69
C LYS A 77 -13.85 3.59 9.11
N ASP A 78 -13.97 2.60 8.26
CA ASP A 78 -13.43 1.26 8.49
C ASP A 78 -11.94 1.18 8.15
N ILE A 79 -11.38 2.22 7.53
CA ILE A 79 -9.94 2.33 7.30
C ILE A 79 -9.25 2.72 8.63
N VAL A 80 -8.52 1.77 9.20
CA VAL A 80 -7.78 1.93 10.46
C VAL A 80 -6.59 2.87 10.30
N ALA A 81 -5.83 2.69 9.22
CA ALA A 81 -4.69 3.53 8.87
C ALA A 81 -4.41 3.46 7.37
N LYS A 82 -4.06 4.60 6.77
CA LYS A 82 -3.59 4.68 5.39
C LYS A 82 -2.42 5.66 5.29
N VAL A 83 -1.43 5.36 4.45
CA VAL A 83 -0.25 6.20 4.22
C VAL A 83 0.38 5.89 2.86
N THR A 84 0.87 6.92 2.17
CA THR A 84 1.92 6.79 1.16
C THR A 84 3.21 7.29 1.80
N PHE A 85 4.21 6.42 1.90
CA PHE A 85 5.48 6.75 2.54
C PHE A 85 6.22 7.81 1.73
N ASP A 86 6.78 8.80 2.43
CA ASP A 86 7.64 9.81 1.81
C ASP A 86 8.83 9.13 1.11
N LYS A 87 9.28 9.71 0.01
CA LYS A 87 10.45 9.19 -0.72
C LYS A 87 11.76 9.34 0.05
N ARG A 88 11.80 10.23 1.05
CA ARG A 88 12.95 10.42 1.95
C ARG A 88 12.94 9.33 3.03
N PRO A 89 14.01 8.51 3.15
CA PRO A 89 14.03 7.35 4.07
C PRO A 89 13.76 7.70 5.54
N SER A 90 14.26 8.83 6.02
CA SER A 90 14.04 9.27 7.40
C SER A 90 12.57 9.56 7.70
N GLN A 91 11.88 10.23 6.77
CA GLN A 91 10.47 10.54 6.89
C GLN A 91 9.61 9.27 6.78
N ALA A 92 9.92 8.41 5.82
CA ALA A 92 9.26 7.12 5.68
C ALA A 92 9.38 6.28 6.98
N THR A 93 10.56 6.25 7.61
CA THR A 93 10.78 5.57 8.88
C THR A 93 9.91 6.15 10.00
N SER A 94 9.79 7.46 10.08
CA SER A 94 8.93 8.13 11.05
C SER A 94 7.45 7.80 10.82
N GLN A 95 7.01 7.82 9.57
CA GLN A 95 5.63 7.48 9.18
C GLN A 95 5.31 6.01 9.50
N LYS A 96 6.24 5.08 9.27
CA LYS A 96 6.09 3.67 9.64
C LYS A 96 5.91 3.48 11.14
N ARG A 97 6.64 4.23 11.98
CA ARG A 97 6.47 4.21 13.44
C ARG A 97 5.08 4.68 13.86
N VAL A 98 4.62 5.80 13.30
CA VAL A 98 3.26 6.31 13.58
C VAL A 98 2.19 5.31 13.14
N PHE A 99 2.35 4.71 11.94
CA PHE A 99 1.45 3.70 11.45
C PHE A 99 1.40 2.49 12.39
N LYS A 100 2.57 1.98 12.81
CA LYS A 100 2.69 0.88 13.76
C LYS A 100 1.93 1.16 15.06
N THR A 101 2.11 2.36 15.65
CA THR A 101 1.40 2.75 16.88
C THR A 101 -0.12 2.73 16.69
N ARG A 102 -0.63 3.16 15.53
CA ARG A 102 -2.07 3.09 15.23
C ARG A 102 -2.57 1.65 15.16
N ILE A 103 -1.81 0.75 14.53
CA ILE A 103 -2.17 -0.67 14.46
C ILE A 103 -2.16 -1.33 15.85
N GLU A 104 -1.17 -1.01 16.68
CA GLU A 104 -1.10 -1.52 18.06
C GLU A 104 -2.27 -1.02 18.92
N ALA A 105 -2.66 0.23 18.76
CA ALA A 105 -3.86 0.78 19.43
C ALA A 105 -5.14 0.09 18.96
N PHE A 106 -5.27 -0.10 17.65
CA PHE A 106 -6.39 -0.81 17.04
C PHE A 106 -6.49 -2.25 17.56
N SER A 107 -5.39 -3.02 17.51
CA SER A 107 -5.42 -4.43 17.92
C SER A 107 -5.78 -4.65 19.39
N LYS A 108 -5.52 -3.66 20.26
CA LYS A 108 -5.95 -3.71 21.67
C LYS A 108 -7.42 -3.39 21.87
N GLY A 109 -8.04 -2.68 20.95
CA GLY A 109 -9.42 -2.17 21.06
C GLY A 109 -10.44 -2.98 20.25
N VAL A 110 -10.02 -4.00 19.50
CA VAL A 110 -10.93 -4.80 18.67
C VAL A 110 -11.95 -5.52 19.54
N LYS A 111 -13.24 -5.24 19.25
CA LYS A 111 -14.38 -5.99 19.77
C LYS A 111 -14.92 -6.79 18.59
N GLY A 112 -15.26 -8.06 18.79
CA GLY A 112 -15.84 -8.88 17.73
C GLY A 112 -17.10 -8.23 17.16
N SER A 113 -17.24 -8.26 15.82
CA SER A 113 -18.43 -7.82 15.09
C SER A 113 -19.30 -9.02 14.73
N ALA A 114 -20.61 -8.79 14.60
CA ALA A 114 -21.56 -9.79 14.12
C ALA A 114 -21.77 -9.73 12.60
N TYR A 115 -21.14 -8.80 11.91
CA TYR A 115 -21.36 -8.54 10.48
C TYR A 115 -20.03 -8.47 9.73
N THR A 116 -20.05 -8.99 8.49
CA THR A 116 -18.85 -9.09 7.65
C THR A 116 -19.19 -8.72 6.21
N ASP A 117 -18.86 -7.48 5.80
CA ASP A 117 -18.95 -7.04 4.39
C ASP A 117 -17.58 -7.06 3.73
N ILE A 118 -17.11 -8.27 3.37
CA ILE A 118 -15.84 -8.45 2.67
C ILE A 118 -15.89 -7.81 1.29
N THR A 119 -17.01 -7.93 0.59
CA THR A 119 -17.18 -7.40 -0.77
C THR A 119 -17.02 -5.88 -0.80
N GLY A 120 -17.69 -5.16 0.10
CA GLY A 120 -17.52 -3.72 0.22
C GLY A 120 -16.08 -3.33 0.56
N GLY A 121 -15.45 -4.07 1.47
CA GLY A 121 -14.04 -3.87 1.82
C GLY A 121 -13.08 -4.07 0.64
N LEU A 122 -13.33 -5.04 -0.23
CA LEU A 122 -12.54 -5.30 -1.44
C LEU A 122 -12.72 -4.19 -2.48
N ILE A 123 -13.95 -3.70 -2.68
CA ILE A 123 -14.24 -2.59 -3.60
C ILE A 123 -13.47 -1.34 -3.16
N GLN A 124 -13.56 -0.99 -1.88
CA GLN A 124 -12.81 0.15 -1.32
C GLN A 124 -11.29 -0.03 -1.42
N GLY A 125 -10.81 -1.26 -1.24
CA GLY A 125 -9.40 -1.59 -1.44
C GLY A 125 -8.94 -1.35 -2.89
N ALA A 126 -9.76 -1.74 -3.85
CA ALA A 126 -9.49 -1.51 -5.27
C ALA A 126 -9.50 -0.01 -5.61
N GLU A 127 -10.47 0.76 -5.08
CA GLU A 127 -10.54 2.21 -5.24
C GLU A 127 -9.30 2.89 -4.65
N TYR A 128 -8.97 2.61 -3.39
CA TYR A 128 -7.76 3.13 -2.75
C TYR A 128 -6.51 2.84 -3.58
N LEU A 129 -6.33 1.60 -4.02
CA LEU A 129 -5.16 1.22 -4.82
C LEU A 129 -5.13 1.90 -6.18
N ASN A 130 -6.27 2.26 -6.75
CA ASN A 130 -6.35 3.04 -8.00
C ASN A 130 -5.98 4.51 -7.79
N GLU A 131 -6.27 5.08 -6.63
CA GLU A 131 -5.82 6.43 -6.25
C GLU A 131 -4.31 6.49 -6.02
N THR A 132 -3.70 5.41 -5.49
CA THR A 132 -2.24 5.32 -5.40
C THR A 132 -1.68 5.15 -6.81
N LYS A 133 -0.70 5.93 -7.19
CA LYS A 133 -0.01 5.76 -8.48
C LYS A 133 0.98 4.60 -8.48
N ALA A 134 0.73 3.57 -7.67
CA ALA A 134 1.60 2.41 -7.55
C ALA A 134 1.55 1.54 -8.81
N GLY A 135 2.72 1.07 -9.26
CA GLY A 135 2.83 0.16 -10.40
C GLY A 135 2.43 -1.27 -10.07
N ILE A 136 2.65 -1.69 -8.80
CA ILE A 136 2.22 -2.99 -8.30
C ILE A 136 1.18 -2.76 -7.21
N LYS A 137 0.02 -3.39 -7.35
CA LYS A 137 -1.11 -3.26 -6.44
C LYS A 137 -1.46 -4.62 -5.86
N THR A 138 -1.55 -4.70 -4.53
CA THR A 138 -1.80 -5.95 -3.83
C THR A 138 -2.91 -5.76 -2.79
N ILE A 139 -3.90 -6.64 -2.81
CA ILE A 139 -4.89 -6.75 -1.72
C ILE A 139 -4.56 -8.01 -0.92
N VAL A 140 -4.46 -7.86 0.39
CA VAL A 140 -4.29 -8.95 1.36
C VAL A 140 -5.57 -9.06 2.16
N VAL A 141 -6.21 -10.20 2.15
CA VAL A 141 -7.41 -10.47 2.95
C VAL A 141 -7.05 -11.40 4.09
N PHE A 142 -7.34 -10.97 5.31
CA PHE A 142 -7.18 -11.77 6.51
C PHE A 142 -8.56 -12.04 7.09
N SER A 143 -9.18 -13.16 6.69
CA SER A 143 -10.55 -13.56 7.01
C SER A 143 -10.71 -15.06 6.76
N ASP A 144 -11.74 -15.69 7.33
CA ASP A 144 -12.21 -17.03 6.96
C ASP A 144 -13.08 -17.02 5.70
N MET A 145 -13.31 -15.84 5.11
CA MET A 145 -14.14 -15.64 3.92
C MET A 145 -15.61 -16.05 4.11
N GLN A 146 -16.10 -16.13 5.35
CA GLN A 146 -17.52 -16.29 5.62
C GLN A 146 -18.17 -14.91 5.61
N GLN A 147 -19.21 -14.76 4.80
CA GLN A 147 -19.98 -13.55 4.68
C GLN A 147 -21.35 -13.79 5.29
N GLU A 148 -21.70 -13.03 6.33
CA GLU A 148 -23.00 -13.06 7.00
C GLU A 148 -23.82 -11.81 6.68
#